data_51147567d1357fea55149315a51aa06f
#
_entry.id   51147567d1357fea55149315a51aa06f
#
_cell.length_a   1.000
_cell.length_b   1.000
_cell.length_c   1.000
_cell.angle_alpha   90.00
_cell.angle_beta   90.00
_cell.angle_gamma   90.00
#
_symmetry.space_group_name_H-M   'P 1'
#
loop_
_entity.id
_entity.type
_entity.pdbx_description
1 polymer ?
#
loop_
_entity_poly.entity_id
_entity_poly.type
_entity_poly.pdbx_seq_one_letter_code
_entity_poly.pdbx_strand_id
1 'polypeptide(L)'
;MAPMYLFRLETSPRMISQFGVFTSYQANVDASGQNIIGDAANECSISVDPTNPDKMTIGWRQFNDVNSNFRQGGWGYTSDGGVTWTFPGVLQNGVFRSDPVTNSDETGNFFYLSLLESFCENMYQSTNGGQSWLELQPDGLAEGGDKQWFTIDKTNGPGHGFQYQSSDGINCSGSGVQFQRSTDGGITWQAPILIPNEPTDGTLDVDSNGNLFIGGEGFGPFYCVRSSNAQFGDQTPVFDQVTEVDLGGELSGGGINPAGLDGMLFLAIDHSGGPTNNNIYMLASVAPPGRSTTEVMFVRSTDGGATFSAPQKINDDPVNPSKWHWFGTFSVAPDGRLDAVWYDTRNAANNTDSQLFYSFSTDTGVTWSPNVAVSNAFNPFEGYPNQSKIGDYITIVSDEAGGNVAYSATFNFNPNRGQHEEDVYYVRVFPGGQGATPTPTPTVSPSATPPVTPTPTTTPTPTPPATPTPSATPTPSATPTATIRPTPTPRSRPLPRGRPTPRPRP
;
A
#
# COMPACT_ATOMS: atom_id res chain seq x y z
N MET A 1 4.93 4.57 -25.47
CA MET A 1 5.82 5.55 -24.80
C MET A 1 5.12 5.86 -23.47
N ALA A 2 5.72 5.52 -22.33
CA ALA A 2 5.18 5.88 -21.04
C ALA A 2 5.00 7.41 -20.97
N PRO A 3 3.88 7.93 -20.47
CA PRO A 3 3.73 9.38 -20.31
C PRO A 3 4.81 9.87 -19.33
N MET A 4 5.44 10.99 -19.64
CA MET A 4 6.33 11.64 -18.69
C MET A 4 5.53 12.03 -17.43
N TYR A 5 6.14 11.87 -16.26
CA TYR A 5 5.58 12.42 -15.03
C TYR A 5 5.41 13.93 -15.20
N LEU A 6 4.17 14.36 -15.25
CA LEU A 6 3.83 15.77 -15.25
C LEU A 6 3.58 16.15 -13.80
N PHE A 7 4.49 16.91 -13.18
CA PHE A 7 4.17 17.60 -11.94
C PHE A 7 2.94 18.45 -12.18
N ARG A 8 1.82 18.10 -11.57
CA ARG A 8 0.64 18.95 -11.62
C ARG A 8 0.93 20.21 -10.82
N LEU A 9 0.61 21.33 -11.41
CA LEU A 9 0.82 22.65 -10.78
C LEU A 9 -0.33 23.06 -9.86
N GLU A 10 -1.47 22.35 -9.93
CA GLU A 10 -2.64 22.67 -9.13
C GLU A 10 -2.53 21.95 -7.78
N THR A 11 -2.56 22.70 -6.71
CA THR A 11 -2.50 22.22 -5.35
C THR A 11 -3.63 22.80 -4.51
N SER A 12 -3.97 22.09 -3.42
CA SER A 12 -4.85 22.56 -2.35
C SER A 12 -4.18 22.31 -1.00
N PRO A 13 -4.70 22.85 0.10
CA PRO A 13 -4.24 22.44 1.42
C PRO A 13 -4.31 20.91 1.58
N ARG A 14 -3.24 20.33 2.15
CA ARG A 14 -3.24 18.89 2.45
C ARG A 14 -4.43 18.51 3.32
N MET A 15 -4.95 17.31 3.16
CA MET A 15 -6.02 16.79 3.99
C MET A 15 -5.49 16.37 5.38
N ILE A 16 -6.16 16.86 6.41
CA ILE A 16 -6.04 16.37 7.78
C ILE A 16 -7.44 15.97 8.20
N SER A 17 -7.67 14.66 8.36
CA SER A 17 -8.96 14.08 8.67
C SER A 17 -8.98 13.62 10.13
N GLN A 18 -9.79 14.23 10.97
CA GLN A 18 -9.89 13.90 12.39
C GLN A 18 -11.15 13.09 12.68
N PHE A 19 -10.99 12.00 13.42
CA PHE A 19 -12.09 11.18 13.93
C PHE A 19 -11.84 10.82 15.40
N GLY A 20 -12.63 11.40 16.30
CA GLY A 20 -12.40 11.24 17.73
C GLY A 20 -11.02 11.77 18.15
N VAL A 21 -10.21 10.90 18.73
CA VAL A 21 -8.83 11.19 19.14
C VAL A 21 -7.80 10.89 18.04
N PHE A 22 -8.22 10.27 16.94
CA PHE A 22 -7.36 9.88 15.84
C PHE A 22 -7.30 10.97 14.78
N THR A 23 -6.12 11.20 14.24
CA THR A 23 -5.90 12.16 13.16
C THR A 23 -5.17 11.49 12.02
N SER A 24 -5.79 11.50 10.84
CA SER A 24 -5.17 11.00 9.60
C SER A 24 -4.55 12.16 8.84
N TYR A 25 -3.29 12.00 8.47
CA TYR A 25 -2.50 12.98 7.73
C TYR A 25 -2.24 12.47 6.33
N GLN A 26 -2.54 13.26 5.30
CA GLN A 26 -2.22 12.92 3.91
C GLN A 26 -0.70 12.84 3.73
N ALA A 27 -0.22 11.77 3.06
CA ALA A 27 1.19 11.50 2.85
C ALA A 27 1.66 11.81 1.41
N ASN A 28 0.82 11.59 0.39
CA ASN A 28 1.11 11.91 -1.02
C ASN A 28 0.90 13.40 -1.30
N VAL A 29 1.71 14.23 -0.68
CA VAL A 29 1.70 15.70 -0.81
C VAL A 29 2.92 16.17 -1.59
N ASP A 30 2.85 17.35 -2.21
CA ASP A 30 3.99 17.92 -2.93
C ASP A 30 5.17 18.27 -1.99
N ALA A 31 6.27 18.73 -2.55
CA ALA A 31 7.46 19.13 -1.78
C ALA A 31 7.21 20.30 -0.80
N SER A 32 6.09 21.00 -0.93
CA SER A 32 5.64 22.08 -0.05
C SER A 32 4.62 21.59 0.99
N GLY A 33 4.29 20.30 0.99
CA GLY A 33 3.31 19.69 1.88
C GLY A 33 1.85 20.00 1.51
N GLN A 34 1.57 20.29 0.23
CA GLN A 34 0.23 20.56 -0.27
C GLN A 34 -0.32 19.34 -1.03
N ASN A 35 -1.65 19.17 -1.02
CA ASN A 35 -2.32 18.18 -1.85
C ASN A 35 -2.10 18.46 -3.34
N ILE A 36 -1.84 17.40 -4.13
CA ILE A 36 -1.68 17.46 -5.58
C ILE A 36 -3.03 17.16 -6.22
N ILE A 37 -3.68 18.16 -6.80
CA ILE A 37 -5.03 18.00 -7.36
C ILE A 37 -4.99 17.17 -8.64
N GLY A 38 -5.78 16.10 -8.69
CA GLY A 38 -6.04 15.29 -9.89
C GLY A 38 -5.06 14.17 -10.14
N ASP A 39 -4.17 13.88 -9.18
CA ASP A 39 -3.44 12.61 -9.10
C ASP A 39 -4.28 11.53 -8.39
N ALA A 40 -3.70 10.34 -8.20
CA ALA A 40 -4.20 9.33 -7.29
C ALA A 40 -3.03 8.54 -6.69
N ALA A 41 -3.19 8.05 -5.48
CA ALA A 41 -2.22 7.25 -4.77
C ALA A 41 -2.89 6.14 -3.97
N ASN A 42 -2.42 4.90 -4.10
CA ASN A 42 -3.01 3.76 -3.41
C ASN A 42 -2.01 2.62 -3.17
N GLU A 43 -2.46 1.53 -2.54
CA GLU A 43 -1.67 0.31 -2.29
C GLU A 43 -0.38 0.64 -1.52
N CYS A 44 -0.56 1.09 -0.28
CA CYS A 44 0.52 1.67 0.50
C CYS A 44 1.16 0.67 1.48
N SER A 45 2.49 0.77 1.62
CA SER A 45 3.29 0.03 2.59
C SER A 45 4.12 0.99 3.43
N ILE A 46 4.07 0.84 4.76
CA ILE A 46 4.81 1.68 5.71
C ILE A 46 5.97 0.93 6.35
N SER A 47 7.07 1.63 6.58
CA SER A 47 8.16 1.18 7.45
C SER A 47 8.58 2.27 8.43
N VAL A 48 9.06 1.84 9.59
CA VAL A 48 9.45 2.71 10.71
C VAL A 48 10.92 2.44 11.05
N ASP A 49 11.70 3.48 11.29
CA ASP A 49 13.08 3.36 11.78
C ASP A 49 13.04 2.88 13.25
N PRO A 50 13.49 1.65 13.57
CA PRO A 50 13.42 1.12 14.93
C PRO A 50 14.34 1.87 15.90
N THR A 51 15.31 2.63 15.40
CA THR A 51 16.23 3.45 16.22
C THR A 51 15.69 4.86 16.49
N ASN A 52 14.72 5.30 15.66
CA ASN A 52 14.07 6.59 15.79
C ASN A 52 12.64 6.54 15.19
N PRO A 53 11.63 6.17 15.99
CA PRO A 53 10.25 6.01 15.51
C PRO A 53 9.59 7.26 14.92
N ASP A 54 10.18 8.45 15.11
CA ASP A 54 9.71 9.66 14.43
C ASP A 54 10.03 9.65 12.93
N LYS A 55 10.94 8.78 12.48
CA LYS A 55 11.27 8.59 11.07
C LYS A 55 10.53 7.40 10.50
N MET A 56 9.78 7.66 9.44
CA MET A 56 9.02 6.64 8.72
C MET A 56 9.04 6.91 7.23
N THR A 57 8.82 5.86 6.44
CA THR A 57 8.56 5.96 5.00
C THR A 57 7.31 5.20 4.65
N ILE A 58 6.56 5.73 3.68
CA ILE A 58 5.44 5.05 3.03
C ILE A 58 5.74 4.97 1.54
N GLY A 59 5.64 3.78 0.96
CA GLY A 59 5.66 3.56 -0.48
C GLY A 59 4.23 3.40 -1.00
N TRP A 60 3.95 3.84 -2.25
CA TRP A 60 2.63 3.70 -2.86
C TRP A 60 2.70 3.65 -4.38
N ARG A 61 1.62 3.22 -5.02
CA ARG A 61 1.43 3.41 -6.46
C ARG A 61 1.00 4.83 -6.72
N GLN A 62 1.81 5.60 -7.44
CA GLN A 62 1.53 6.99 -7.80
C GLN A 62 1.01 7.09 -9.23
N PHE A 63 -0.16 7.66 -9.40
CA PHE A 63 -0.78 7.96 -10.68
C PHE A 63 -0.79 9.47 -10.91
N ASN A 64 -0.23 9.92 -12.03
CA ASN A 64 -0.28 11.33 -12.38
C ASN A 64 -1.66 11.79 -12.84
N ASP A 65 -2.45 10.86 -13.32
CA ASP A 65 -3.75 11.12 -13.91
C ASP A 65 -4.64 9.89 -13.72
N VAL A 66 -5.79 10.11 -13.13
CA VAL A 66 -6.83 9.09 -12.90
C VAL A 66 -7.41 8.51 -14.20
N ASN A 67 -7.16 9.13 -15.36
CA ASN A 67 -7.55 8.57 -16.66
C ASN A 67 -6.51 7.60 -17.24
N SER A 68 -5.42 7.34 -16.52
CA SER A 68 -4.33 6.45 -16.94
C SER A 68 -4.14 5.31 -15.94
N ASN A 69 -3.85 4.11 -16.45
CA ASN A 69 -3.40 2.97 -15.64
C ASN A 69 -1.88 2.98 -15.44
N PHE A 70 -1.17 3.95 -16.02
CA PHE A 70 0.26 4.07 -15.80
C PHE A 70 0.54 4.62 -14.41
N ARG A 71 1.34 3.87 -13.67
CA ARG A 71 1.71 4.16 -12.29
C ARG A 71 3.20 4.08 -12.08
N GLN A 72 3.69 4.77 -11.08
CA GLN A 72 5.10 4.85 -10.72
C GLN A 72 5.26 4.61 -9.22
N GLY A 73 6.47 4.24 -8.78
CA GLY A 73 6.77 4.07 -7.36
C GLY A 73 6.86 5.42 -6.66
N GLY A 74 5.77 5.82 -6.00
CA GLY A 74 5.75 6.98 -5.12
C GLY A 74 6.26 6.63 -3.73
N TRP A 75 6.81 7.62 -3.03
CA TRP A 75 7.13 7.47 -1.61
C TRP A 75 7.03 8.80 -0.87
N GLY A 76 6.68 8.72 0.41
CA GLY A 76 6.78 9.83 1.33
C GLY A 76 7.63 9.48 2.53
N TYR A 77 8.24 10.49 3.14
CA TYR A 77 8.96 10.34 4.39
C TYR A 77 8.53 11.40 5.41
N THR A 78 8.73 11.07 6.68
CA THR A 78 8.52 11.95 7.83
C THR A 78 9.70 11.86 8.79
N SER A 79 9.86 12.86 9.63
CA SER A 79 10.83 12.89 10.73
C SER A 79 10.23 13.47 12.02
N ASP A 80 8.91 13.57 12.09
CA ASP A 80 8.16 14.15 13.20
C ASP A 80 6.99 13.27 13.68
N GLY A 81 7.14 11.95 13.56
CA GLY A 81 6.13 11.00 14.00
C GLY A 81 4.90 10.95 13.11
N GLY A 82 5.01 11.31 11.83
CA GLY A 82 3.92 11.23 10.86
C GLY A 82 3.00 12.45 10.81
N VAL A 83 3.32 13.53 11.53
CA VAL A 83 2.52 14.75 11.52
C VAL A 83 2.70 15.53 10.21
N THR A 84 3.93 15.55 9.67
CA THR A 84 4.19 16.12 8.34
C THR A 84 4.89 15.10 7.43
N TRP A 85 4.50 15.11 6.16
CA TRP A 85 5.04 14.23 5.14
C TRP A 85 5.64 15.04 4.00
N THR A 86 6.64 14.47 3.35
CA THR A 86 7.24 15.03 2.13
C THR A 86 7.29 13.95 1.06
N PHE A 87 6.73 14.24 -0.10
CA PHE A 87 6.83 13.44 -1.31
C PHE A 87 7.79 14.14 -2.29
N PRO A 88 9.06 13.69 -2.41
CA PRO A 88 10.04 14.35 -3.28
C PRO A 88 9.84 14.05 -4.78
N GLY A 89 8.98 13.11 -5.09
CA GLY A 89 8.73 12.58 -6.43
C GLY A 89 8.76 11.05 -6.46
N VAL A 90 8.81 10.47 -7.66
CA VAL A 90 8.80 9.02 -7.86
C VAL A 90 10.21 8.45 -7.91
N LEU A 91 10.39 7.16 -7.58
CA LEU A 91 11.69 6.48 -7.59
C LEU A 91 12.41 6.64 -8.93
N GLN A 92 11.71 6.42 -10.03
CA GLN A 92 12.21 6.58 -11.39
C GLN A 92 11.12 7.21 -12.27
N ASN A 93 11.40 8.43 -12.74
CA ASN A 93 10.45 9.15 -13.57
C ASN A 93 10.24 8.46 -14.94
N GLY A 94 8.98 8.20 -15.28
CA GLY A 94 8.59 7.57 -16.54
C GLY A 94 8.79 6.06 -16.61
N VAL A 95 9.14 5.42 -15.49
CA VAL A 95 9.21 3.97 -15.36
C VAL A 95 7.97 3.45 -14.65
N PHE A 96 7.29 2.46 -15.25
CA PHE A 96 6.18 1.78 -14.59
C PHE A 96 6.66 1.05 -13.35
N ARG A 97 5.99 1.29 -12.22
CA ARG A 97 6.27 0.66 -10.93
C ARG A 97 4.98 0.40 -10.19
N SER A 98 4.84 -0.80 -9.59
CA SER A 98 3.66 -1.25 -8.85
C SER A 98 4.06 -1.94 -7.55
N ASP A 99 3.09 -2.35 -6.78
CA ASP A 99 3.16 -3.23 -5.62
C ASP A 99 4.31 -2.87 -4.66
N PRO A 100 4.27 -1.65 -4.09
CA PRO A 100 5.34 -1.16 -3.23
C PRO A 100 5.38 -1.93 -1.91
N VAL A 101 6.51 -2.53 -1.56
CA VAL A 101 6.73 -3.10 -0.23
C VAL A 101 7.92 -2.44 0.40
N THR A 102 7.73 -1.86 1.59
CA THR A 102 8.79 -1.21 2.36
C THR A 102 9.10 -1.98 3.64
N ASN A 103 10.36 -1.98 4.05
CA ASN A 103 10.82 -2.53 5.32
C ASN A 103 12.00 -1.69 5.83
N SER A 104 12.39 -1.88 7.09
CA SER A 104 13.58 -1.28 7.68
C SER A 104 14.46 -2.35 8.29
N ASP A 105 15.77 -2.15 8.31
CA ASP A 105 16.67 -2.97 9.12
C ASP A 105 16.73 -2.43 10.58
N GLU A 106 17.45 -3.15 11.43
CA GLU A 106 17.64 -2.81 12.85
C GLU A 106 18.50 -1.56 13.06
N THR A 107 19.16 -1.07 12.02
CA THR A 107 20.02 0.14 12.06
C THR A 107 19.31 1.39 11.53
N GLY A 108 18.07 1.26 11.08
CA GLY A 108 17.24 2.36 10.58
C GLY A 108 17.45 2.69 9.09
N ASN A 109 18.06 1.79 8.31
CA ASN A 109 18.00 1.88 6.86
C ASN A 109 16.65 1.40 6.38
N PHE A 110 16.09 2.09 5.39
CA PHE A 110 14.85 1.68 4.74
C PHE A 110 15.14 0.98 3.42
N PHE A 111 14.29 0.01 3.10
CA PHE A 111 14.30 -0.73 1.84
C PHE A 111 12.93 -0.64 1.17
N TYR A 112 12.93 -0.61 -0.16
CA TYR A 112 11.73 -0.53 -0.98
C TYR A 112 11.86 -1.52 -2.14
N LEU A 113 11.06 -2.57 -2.13
CA LEU A 113 10.91 -3.51 -3.24
C LEU A 113 9.82 -3.01 -4.18
N SER A 114 10.10 -2.94 -5.48
CA SER A 114 9.21 -2.33 -6.46
C SER A 114 9.09 -3.15 -7.73
N LEU A 115 7.87 -3.51 -8.09
CA LEU A 115 7.51 -4.30 -9.26
C LEU A 115 7.58 -3.46 -10.55
N LEU A 116 8.16 -4.05 -11.62
CA LEU A 116 8.16 -3.51 -12.98
C LEU A 116 6.98 -4.06 -13.81
N GLU A 117 6.70 -3.44 -14.96
CA GLU A 117 5.72 -3.94 -15.94
C GLU A 117 6.08 -5.34 -16.48
N SER A 118 7.35 -5.73 -16.39
CA SER A 118 7.83 -7.06 -16.78
C SER A 118 7.63 -8.14 -15.72
N PHE A 119 7.06 -7.78 -14.56
CA PHE A 119 7.00 -8.61 -13.34
C PHE A 119 8.38 -8.97 -12.77
N CYS A 120 9.43 -8.26 -13.18
CA CYS A 120 10.71 -8.25 -12.48
C CYS A 120 10.71 -7.14 -11.43
N GLU A 121 11.66 -7.12 -10.53
CA GLU A 121 11.70 -6.21 -9.40
C GLU A 121 13.05 -5.54 -9.23
N ASN A 122 13.06 -4.36 -8.60
CA ASN A 122 14.26 -3.72 -8.10
C ASN A 122 14.12 -3.42 -6.61
N MET A 123 15.21 -3.63 -5.89
CA MET A 123 15.36 -3.21 -4.51
C MET A 123 16.04 -1.84 -4.45
N TYR A 124 15.48 -0.96 -3.65
CA TYR A 124 16.04 0.36 -3.34
C TYR A 124 16.37 0.43 -1.85
N GLN A 125 17.41 1.18 -1.50
CA GLN A 125 17.82 1.45 -0.12
C GLN A 125 17.89 2.94 0.14
N SER A 126 17.46 3.35 1.32
CA SER A 126 17.66 4.69 1.87
C SER A 126 18.38 4.60 3.20
N THR A 127 19.51 5.30 3.32
CA THR A 127 20.30 5.41 4.56
C THR A 127 20.16 6.79 5.22
N ASN A 128 19.24 7.62 4.74
CA ASN A 128 19.07 9.01 5.19
C ASN A 128 17.64 9.31 5.64
N GLY A 129 16.93 8.32 6.19
CA GLY A 129 15.58 8.49 6.71
C GLY A 129 14.51 8.65 5.64
N GLY A 130 14.66 7.99 4.49
CA GLY A 130 13.69 8.01 3.40
C GLY A 130 13.77 9.25 2.48
N GLN A 131 14.73 10.15 2.69
CA GLN A 131 14.84 11.38 1.90
C GLN A 131 15.25 11.12 0.45
N SER A 132 16.05 10.08 0.21
CA SER A 132 16.42 9.62 -1.12
C SER A 132 16.71 8.13 -1.13
N TRP A 133 16.63 7.53 -2.32
CA TRP A 133 16.77 6.09 -2.54
C TRP A 133 17.88 5.80 -3.54
N LEU A 134 18.66 4.77 -3.26
CA LEU A 134 19.64 4.17 -4.16
C LEU A 134 19.08 2.86 -4.69
N GLU A 135 19.02 2.70 -6.00
CA GLU A 135 18.74 1.41 -6.64
C GLU A 135 19.92 0.47 -6.45
N LEU A 136 19.68 -0.71 -5.90
CA LEU A 136 20.75 -1.67 -5.58
C LEU A 136 21.12 -2.56 -6.78
N GLN A 137 20.25 -2.68 -7.80
CA GLN A 137 20.48 -3.45 -9.02
C GLN A 137 20.40 -2.59 -10.28
N PRO A 138 21.32 -1.63 -10.50
CA PRO A 138 21.24 -0.73 -11.66
C PRO A 138 21.39 -1.45 -13.01
N ASP A 139 22.11 -2.57 -13.03
CA ASP A 139 22.39 -3.39 -14.23
C ASP A 139 21.75 -4.79 -14.17
N GLY A 140 20.90 -5.05 -13.18
CA GLY A 140 20.25 -6.34 -12.94
C GLY A 140 18.87 -6.18 -12.38
N LEU A 141 18.18 -7.31 -12.21
CA LEU A 141 16.83 -7.38 -11.67
C LEU A 141 16.76 -8.49 -10.63
N ALA A 142 16.00 -8.29 -9.57
CA ALA A 142 15.47 -9.41 -8.84
C ALA A 142 14.41 -10.08 -9.73
N GLU A 143 14.50 -11.41 -9.86
CA GLU A 143 13.46 -12.15 -10.54
C GLU A 143 12.31 -12.34 -9.56
N GLY A 144 11.35 -11.43 -9.55
CA GLY A 144 10.18 -11.52 -8.71
C GLY A 144 8.93 -11.80 -9.51
N GLY A 145 7.80 -11.44 -8.97
CA GLY A 145 6.49 -11.62 -9.58
C GLY A 145 5.44 -10.70 -8.98
N ASP A 146 4.22 -10.82 -9.43
CA ASP A 146 3.07 -10.11 -8.86
C ASP A 146 2.89 -10.48 -7.38
N LYS A 147 2.34 -9.58 -6.59
CA LYS A 147 2.10 -9.75 -5.15
C LYS A 147 3.36 -10.14 -4.36
N GLN A 148 4.51 -9.63 -4.79
CA GLN A 148 5.76 -9.84 -4.08
C GLN A 148 5.67 -9.28 -2.66
N TRP A 149 6.33 -9.99 -1.74
CA TRP A 149 6.58 -9.50 -0.39
C TRP A 149 7.99 -9.87 0.04
N PHE A 150 8.62 -9.07 0.89
CA PHE A 150 9.96 -9.37 1.39
C PHE A 150 10.09 -9.09 2.89
N THR A 151 11.02 -9.80 3.50
CA THR A 151 11.46 -9.57 4.88
C THR A 151 12.99 -9.54 4.97
N ILE A 152 13.49 -9.02 6.07
CA ILE A 152 14.93 -8.92 6.40
C ILE A 152 15.18 -9.77 7.63
N ASP A 153 16.17 -10.65 7.58
CA ASP A 153 16.64 -11.37 8.76
C ASP A 153 17.38 -10.42 9.70
N LYS A 154 16.70 -9.99 10.75
CA LYS A 154 17.23 -9.08 11.80
C LYS A 154 17.80 -9.84 12.98
N THR A 155 17.95 -11.16 12.90
CA THR A 155 18.53 -11.99 13.96
C THR A 155 20.05 -11.79 14.03
N ASN A 156 20.66 -12.23 15.13
CA ASN A 156 22.11 -12.29 15.23
C ASN A 156 22.70 -13.62 14.69
N GLY A 157 21.89 -14.36 13.89
CA GLY A 157 22.24 -15.65 13.33
C GLY A 157 23.09 -15.55 12.03
N PRO A 158 23.34 -16.69 11.39
CA PRO A 158 24.10 -16.75 10.13
C PRO A 158 23.47 -15.97 8.97
N GLY A 159 22.14 -15.81 9.01
CA GLY A 159 21.38 -15.07 8.01
C GLY A 159 21.25 -13.57 8.28
N HIS A 160 21.93 -13.03 9.28
CA HIS A 160 21.83 -11.61 9.62
C HIS A 160 22.01 -10.70 8.39
N GLY A 161 21.02 -9.83 8.14
CA GLY A 161 20.99 -8.93 6.99
C GLY A 161 20.58 -9.57 5.66
N PHE A 162 20.30 -10.90 5.63
CA PHE A 162 19.73 -11.52 4.43
C PHE A 162 18.34 -10.99 4.17
N GLN A 163 18.00 -10.90 2.89
CA GLN A 163 16.65 -10.56 2.45
C GLN A 163 16.01 -11.74 1.76
N TYR A 164 14.77 -11.98 2.09
CA TYR A 164 13.96 -13.06 1.56
C TYR A 164 12.72 -12.48 0.90
N GLN A 165 12.38 -12.95 -0.29
CA GLN A 165 11.13 -12.56 -0.96
C GLN A 165 10.36 -13.78 -1.46
N SER A 166 9.03 -13.64 -1.52
CA SER A 166 8.12 -14.54 -2.21
C SER A 166 7.24 -13.74 -3.16
N SER A 167 6.81 -14.36 -4.26
CA SER A 167 5.89 -13.77 -5.23
C SER A 167 4.94 -14.83 -5.77
N ASP A 168 3.84 -14.42 -6.37
CA ASP A 168 2.87 -15.33 -6.98
C ASP A 168 3.36 -15.97 -8.28
N GLY A 169 2.47 -16.71 -8.96
CA GLY A 169 2.79 -17.44 -10.18
C GLY A 169 2.98 -16.58 -11.44
N ILE A 170 2.68 -15.28 -11.38
CA ILE A 170 2.92 -14.34 -12.48
C ILE A 170 4.24 -13.64 -12.23
N ASN A 171 5.32 -14.14 -12.84
CA ASN A 171 6.66 -13.67 -12.57
C ASN A 171 7.49 -13.45 -13.83
N CYS A 172 8.66 -12.85 -13.62
CA CYS A 172 9.57 -12.35 -14.65
C CYS A 172 10.21 -13.46 -15.51
N SER A 173 10.49 -14.62 -14.95
CA SER A 173 11.36 -15.60 -15.59
C SER A 173 10.81 -17.01 -15.64
N GLY A 174 9.64 -17.25 -15.12
CA GLY A 174 9.12 -18.61 -15.01
C GLY A 174 7.63 -18.68 -14.78
N SER A 175 7.22 -19.71 -14.06
CA SER A 175 5.86 -19.95 -13.60
C SER A 175 5.89 -20.64 -12.23
N GLY A 176 4.84 -20.44 -11.45
CA GLY A 176 4.70 -20.96 -10.08
C GLY A 176 5.19 -19.95 -9.04
N VAL A 177 4.72 -20.14 -7.82
CA VAL A 177 5.03 -19.27 -6.68
C VAL A 177 6.51 -19.44 -6.31
N GLN A 178 7.24 -18.33 -6.29
CA GLN A 178 8.69 -18.34 -6.21
C GLN A 178 9.19 -17.70 -4.91
N PHE A 179 10.29 -18.23 -4.43
CA PHE A 179 11.11 -17.68 -3.37
C PHE A 179 12.48 -17.30 -3.89
N GLN A 180 12.99 -16.16 -3.48
CA GLN A 180 14.36 -15.73 -3.71
C GLN A 180 15.01 -15.23 -2.43
N ARG A 181 16.32 -15.34 -2.38
CA ARG A 181 17.16 -14.89 -1.27
C ARG A 181 18.30 -14.01 -1.79
N SER A 182 18.51 -12.89 -1.10
CA SER A 182 19.74 -12.11 -1.15
C SER A 182 20.55 -12.35 0.12
N THR A 183 21.86 -12.55 -0.02
CA THR A 183 22.80 -12.71 1.10
C THR A 183 23.73 -11.51 1.28
N ASP A 184 23.49 -10.44 0.55
CA ASP A 184 24.31 -9.22 0.53
C ASP A 184 23.48 -7.93 0.66
N GLY A 185 22.34 -8.02 1.38
CA GLY A 185 21.50 -6.87 1.70
C GLY A 185 20.68 -6.35 0.51
N GLY A 186 20.29 -7.22 -0.42
CA GLY A 186 19.45 -6.88 -1.57
C GLY A 186 20.22 -6.47 -2.81
N ILE A 187 21.56 -6.55 -2.83
CA ILE A 187 22.39 -6.16 -3.98
C ILE A 187 22.30 -7.21 -5.08
N THR A 188 22.46 -8.51 -4.72
CA THR A 188 22.28 -9.62 -5.65
C THR A 188 21.26 -10.62 -5.11
N TRP A 189 20.55 -11.28 -6.03
CA TRP A 189 19.54 -12.27 -5.70
C TRP A 189 19.91 -13.63 -6.28
N GLN A 190 19.74 -14.68 -5.49
CA GLN A 190 19.95 -16.04 -5.94
C GLN A 190 18.85 -16.46 -6.92
N ALA A 191 19.10 -17.50 -7.72
CA ALA A 191 18.08 -18.03 -8.62
C ALA A 191 16.82 -18.44 -7.85
N PRO A 192 15.62 -18.16 -8.39
CA PRO A 192 14.37 -18.47 -7.73
C PRO A 192 14.19 -19.99 -7.58
N ILE A 193 13.52 -20.37 -6.49
CA ILE A 193 13.07 -21.75 -6.24
C ILE A 193 11.56 -21.76 -6.00
N LEU A 194 10.89 -22.85 -6.35
CA LEU A 194 9.46 -23.00 -6.13
C LEU A 194 9.16 -23.26 -4.66
N ILE A 195 8.09 -22.66 -4.17
CA ILE A 195 7.56 -22.88 -2.82
C ILE A 195 6.54 -24.03 -2.89
N PRO A 196 6.65 -25.05 -2.02
CA PRO A 196 5.66 -26.13 -1.96
C PRO A 196 4.25 -25.61 -1.66
N ASN A 197 3.25 -26.19 -2.31
CA ASN A 197 1.84 -25.83 -2.19
C ASN A 197 1.50 -24.41 -2.67
N GLU A 198 2.48 -23.71 -3.24
CA GLU A 198 2.31 -22.44 -3.93
C GLU A 198 1.50 -21.39 -3.13
N PRO A 199 1.91 -21.03 -1.89
CA PRO A 199 1.26 -19.97 -1.12
C PRO A 199 1.49 -18.62 -1.79
N THR A 200 0.41 -17.97 -2.24
CA THR A 200 0.38 -16.67 -2.90
C THR A 200 -0.40 -15.64 -2.09
N ASP A 201 -0.37 -14.38 -2.49
CA ASP A 201 -1.12 -13.28 -1.85
C ASP A 201 -0.87 -13.21 -0.33
N GLY A 202 0.39 -13.38 0.08
CA GLY A 202 0.75 -13.42 1.49
C GLY A 202 2.10 -12.80 1.80
N THR A 203 2.50 -12.91 3.06
CA THR A 203 3.72 -12.30 3.58
C THR A 203 4.64 -13.32 4.25
N LEU A 204 5.85 -12.90 4.62
CA LEU A 204 6.86 -13.77 5.21
C LEU A 204 7.58 -13.06 6.36
N ASP A 205 8.09 -13.84 7.31
CA ASP A 205 8.85 -13.33 8.45
C ASP A 205 9.88 -14.40 8.92
N VAL A 206 10.84 -13.99 9.77
CA VAL A 206 11.94 -14.82 10.26
C VAL A 206 11.87 -14.89 11.78
N ASP A 207 11.87 -16.08 12.37
CA ASP A 207 11.87 -16.25 13.82
C ASP A 207 13.26 -15.94 14.45
N SER A 208 13.34 -15.85 15.77
CA SER A 208 14.60 -15.56 16.49
C SER A 208 15.69 -16.63 16.34
N ASN A 209 15.36 -17.81 15.78
CA ASN A 209 16.30 -18.87 15.45
C ASN A 209 16.80 -18.81 13.99
N GLY A 210 16.35 -17.82 13.21
CA GLY A 210 16.67 -17.68 11.78
C GLY A 210 15.85 -18.59 10.87
N ASN A 211 14.76 -19.20 11.36
CA ASN A 211 13.86 -19.94 10.49
C ASN A 211 12.96 -18.96 9.74
N LEU A 212 12.91 -19.10 8.42
CA LEU A 212 12.01 -18.35 7.56
C LEU A 212 10.64 -19.03 7.53
N PHE A 213 9.58 -18.22 7.63
CA PHE A 213 8.19 -18.64 7.44
C PHE A 213 7.54 -17.82 6.34
N ILE A 214 6.80 -18.49 5.46
CA ILE A 214 6.05 -17.89 4.35
C ILE A 214 4.60 -18.30 4.52
N GLY A 215 3.69 -17.33 4.57
CA GLY A 215 2.25 -17.55 4.60
C GLY A 215 1.60 -17.12 3.30
N GLY A 216 0.53 -17.79 2.88
CA GLY A 216 -0.26 -17.41 1.71
C GLY A 216 -1.39 -18.39 1.46
N GLU A 217 -2.28 -18.06 0.51
CA GLU A 217 -3.31 -18.95 0.01
C GLU A 217 -2.74 -19.79 -1.13
N GLY A 218 -2.89 -21.12 -1.04
CA GLY A 218 -2.65 -22.01 -2.16
C GLY A 218 -3.89 -22.09 -3.07
N PHE A 219 -4.05 -23.18 -3.79
CA PHE A 219 -5.28 -23.41 -4.58
C PHE A 219 -6.47 -23.81 -3.67
N GLY A 220 -6.92 -22.87 -2.84
CA GLY A 220 -8.01 -22.97 -1.88
C GLY A 220 -7.56 -22.89 -0.41
N PRO A 221 -6.78 -23.85 0.16
CA PRO A 221 -6.32 -23.73 1.56
C PRO A 221 -5.19 -22.73 1.71
N PHE A 222 -5.09 -22.13 2.90
CA PHE A 222 -3.90 -21.38 3.30
C PHE A 222 -2.78 -22.32 3.75
N TYR A 223 -1.55 -21.86 3.59
CA TYR A 223 -0.36 -22.59 4.02
C TYR A 223 0.59 -21.70 4.81
N CYS A 224 1.26 -22.31 5.80
CA CYS A 224 2.44 -21.79 6.44
C CYS A 224 3.62 -22.73 6.10
N VAL A 225 4.60 -22.18 5.38
CA VAL A 225 5.76 -22.93 4.86
C VAL A 225 7.01 -22.46 5.56
N ARG A 226 7.84 -23.38 6.09
CA ARG A 226 9.08 -23.06 6.81
C ARG A 226 10.32 -23.52 6.03
N SER A 227 11.37 -22.71 6.11
CA SER A 227 12.73 -23.11 5.78
C SER A 227 13.66 -22.86 6.98
N SER A 228 14.20 -23.93 7.57
CA SER A 228 15.15 -23.82 8.68
C SER A 228 16.58 -23.54 8.20
N ASN A 229 16.87 -23.72 6.93
CA ASN A 229 18.20 -23.54 6.37
C ASN A 229 18.35 -22.32 5.43
N ALA A 230 17.30 -21.51 5.26
CA ALA A 230 17.40 -20.29 4.45
C ALA A 230 18.45 -19.30 4.98
N GLN A 231 18.73 -19.31 6.27
CA GLN A 231 19.76 -18.52 6.94
C GLN A 231 21.21 -18.90 6.58
N PHE A 232 21.46 -20.06 5.95
CA PHE A 232 22.82 -20.48 5.59
C PHE A 232 23.10 -20.15 4.12
N GLY A 233 23.91 -19.13 3.86
CA GLY A 233 24.16 -18.58 2.52
C GLY A 233 24.82 -19.54 1.55
N ASP A 234 25.55 -20.55 2.03
CA ASP A 234 26.25 -21.59 1.26
C ASP A 234 25.35 -22.80 0.92
N GLN A 235 24.11 -22.83 1.42
CA GLN A 235 23.14 -23.90 1.17
C GLN A 235 22.01 -23.41 0.27
N THR A 236 21.50 -24.28 -0.58
CA THR A 236 20.22 -24.04 -1.24
C THR A 236 19.09 -24.15 -0.21
N PRO A 237 18.21 -23.16 -0.08
CA PRO A 237 17.07 -23.22 0.83
C PRO A 237 16.18 -24.43 0.53
N VAL A 238 15.74 -25.12 1.59
CA VAL A 238 14.82 -26.25 1.54
C VAL A 238 13.65 -25.95 2.43
N PHE A 239 12.43 -26.15 1.95
CA PHE A 239 11.22 -26.02 2.75
C PHE A 239 10.96 -27.34 3.46
N ASP A 240 11.27 -27.37 4.76
CA ASP A 240 11.28 -28.57 5.59
C ASP A 240 9.96 -28.79 6.37
N GLN A 241 9.04 -27.80 6.33
CA GLN A 241 7.71 -27.92 6.91
C GLN A 241 6.70 -27.20 6.04
N VAL A 242 5.54 -27.85 5.82
CA VAL A 242 4.38 -27.27 5.13
C VAL A 242 3.15 -27.62 5.95
N THR A 243 2.48 -26.60 6.47
CA THR A 243 1.28 -26.76 7.31
C THR A 243 0.10 -26.11 6.64
N GLU A 244 -0.97 -26.88 6.42
CA GLU A 244 -2.26 -26.35 5.98
C GLU A 244 -2.93 -25.61 7.14
N VAL A 245 -3.50 -24.43 6.87
CA VAL A 245 -4.07 -23.51 7.85
C VAL A 245 -5.51 -23.18 7.48
N ASP A 246 -6.44 -23.42 8.41
CA ASP A 246 -7.84 -23.05 8.25
C ASP A 246 -8.08 -21.63 8.82
N LEU A 247 -8.41 -20.67 7.96
CA LEU A 247 -8.86 -19.32 8.34
C LEU A 247 -10.38 -19.15 8.25
N GLY A 248 -11.15 -20.23 8.02
CA GLY A 248 -12.61 -20.20 7.99
C GLY A 248 -13.23 -19.61 6.73
N GLY A 249 -12.46 -19.46 5.67
CA GLY A 249 -12.87 -18.94 4.37
C GLY A 249 -11.70 -18.87 3.39
N GLU A 250 -11.89 -18.21 2.25
CA GLU A 250 -10.92 -18.03 1.18
C GLU A 250 -10.68 -16.53 0.94
N LEU A 251 -9.54 -16.13 0.37
CA LEU A 251 -9.35 -14.77 -0.11
C LEU A 251 -10.39 -14.47 -1.20
N SER A 252 -10.75 -13.22 -1.32
CA SER A 252 -11.70 -12.77 -2.34
C SER A 252 -11.25 -11.48 -3.00
N GLY A 253 -11.86 -11.19 -4.14
CA GLY A 253 -11.62 -9.95 -4.88
C GLY A 253 -12.79 -9.60 -5.76
N GLY A 254 -12.81 -8.36 -6.26
CA GLY A 254 -13.83 -7.89 -7.20
C GLY A 254 -15.16 -7.49 -6.56
N GLY A 255 -15.33 -7.60 -5.26
CA GLY A 255 -16.54 -7.21 -4.55
C GLY A 255 -16.56 -5.72 -4.20
N ILE A 256 -16.16 -5.40 -2.98
CA ILE A 256 -16.01 -4.03 -2.49
C ILE A 256 -14.85 -3.29 -3.19
N ASN A 257 -13.92 -4.04 -3.78
CA ASN A 257 -12.74 -3.57 -4.50
C ASN A 257 -12.74 -4.13 -5.94
N PRO A 258 -13.48 -3.56 -6.90
CA PRO A 258 -13.93 -4.22 -8.14
C PRO A 258 -12.84 -4.83 -9.02
N ALA A 259 -11.66 -4.22 -9.10
CA ALA A 259 -10.53 -4.69 -9.91
C ALA A 259 -9.32 -5.12 -9.05
N GLY A 260 -9.54 -5.42 -7.78
CA GLY A 260 -8.50 -5.78 -6.83
C GLY A 260 -8.90 -6.90 -5.88
N LEU A 261 -7.99 -7.26 -5.00
CA LEU A 261 -8.24 -8.16 -3.87
C LEU A 261 -9.07 -7.44 -2.80
N ASP A 262 -9.79 -8.19 -1.98
CA ASP A 262 -10.43 -7.66 -0.77
C ASP A 262 -9.50 -7.79 0.46
N GLY A 263 -8.26 -8.22 0.26
CA GLY A 263 -7.18 -8.36 1.22
C GLY A 263 -6.20 -9.46 0.84
N MET A 264 -5.08 -9.50 1.55
CA MET A 264 -4.02 -10.51 1.47
C MET A 264 -3.91 -11.22 2.82
N LEU A 265 -3.14 -12.32 2.85
CA LEU A 265 -2.73 -12.94 4.11
C LEU A 265 -1.53 -12.19 4.70
N PHE A 266 -1.62 -11.78 5.94
CA PHE A 266 -0.49 -11.29 6.71
C PHE A 266 -0.02 -12.36 7.70
N LEU A 267 1.27 -12.68 7.68
CA LEU A 267 1.98 -13.52 8.64
C LEU A 267 2.96 -12.63 9.41
N ALA A 268 2.99 -12.75 10.71
CA ALA A 268 3.98 -12.09 11.56
C ALA A 268 4.38 -13.00 12.72
N ILE A 269 5.60 -12.83 13.20
CA ILE A 269 6.18 -13.60 14.30
C ILE A 269 6.39 -12.68 15.49
N ASP A 270 6.24 -13.23 16.69
CA ASP A 270 6.53 -12.53 17.95
C ASP A 270 8.03 -12.47 18.19
N HIS A 271 8.57 -11.25 18.20
CA HIS A 271 9.98 -10.95 18.47
C HIS A 271 10.21 -10.31 19.84
N SER A 272 9.24 -10.41 20.76
CA SER A 272 9.29 -9.75 22.08
C SER A 272 10.41 -10.24 22.98
N GLY A 273 10.98 -11.41 22.71
CA GLY A 273 11.93 -12.07 23.60
C GLY A 273 11.29 -12.58 24.91
N GLY A 274 9.96 -12.44 25.07
CA GLY A 274 9.17 -12.88 26.20
C GLY A 274 8.70 -14.33 26.06
N PRO A 275 7.73 -14.76 26.90
CA PRO A 275 7.19 -16.13 26.88
C PRO A 275 6.49 -16.52 25.58
N THR A 276 6.08 -15.56 24.78
CA THR A 276 5.35 -15.71 23.51
C THR A 276 6.26 -15.57 22.29
N ASN A 277 7.55 -15.30 22.51
CA ASN A 277 8.55 -15.17 21.45
C ASN A 277 8.53 -16.38 20.51
N ASN A 278 8.58 -16.14 19.21
CA ASN A 278 8.45 -17.12 18.13
C ASN A 278 7.04 -17.73 17.97
N ASN A 279 6.02 -17.22 18.64
CA ASN A 279 4.65 -17.49 18.21
C ASN A 279 4.43 -16.93 16.80
N ILE A 280 3.72 -17.69 15.98
CA ILE A 280 3.39 -17.30 14.60
C ILE A 280 1.92 -16.95 14.54
N TYR A 281 1.61 -15.85 13.91
CA TYR A 281 0.27 -15.34 13.75
C TYR A 281 -0.05 -15.16 12.27
N MET A 282 -1.27 -15.49 11.87
CA MET A 282 -1.76 -15.26 10.52
C MET A 282 -3.13 -14.59 10.60
N LEU A 283 -3.36 -13.58 9.77
CA LEU A 283 -4.59 -12.83 9.68
C LEU A 283 -4.90 -12.52 8.22
N ALA A 284 -6.16 -12.67 7.84
CA ALA A 284 -6.67 -12.25 6.53
C ALA A 284 -8.13 -11.82 6.60
N SER A 285 -8.54 -11.00 5.65
CA SER A 285 -9.96 -10.79 5.33
C SER A 285 -10.40 -11.90 4.38
N VAL A 286 -11.23 -12.82 4.85
CA VAL A 286 -11.68 -13.98 4.08
C VAL A 286 -13.19 -14.01 3.89
N ALA A 287 -13.64 -14.53 2.76
CA ALA A 287 -15.05 -14.82 2.50
C ALA A 287 -15.41 -16.19 3.09
N PRO A 288 -16.26 -16.27 4.13
CA PRO A 288 -16.73 -17.55 4.65
C PRO A 288 -17.51 -18.33 3.61
N PRO A 289 -17.58 -19.68 3.69
CA PRO A 289 -18.28 -20.50 2.72
C PRO A 289 -19.71 -20.03 2.44
N GLY A 290 -20.02 -19.82 1.16
CA GLY A 290 -21.35 -19.39 0.70
C GLY A 290 -21.64 -17.88 0.86
N ARG A 291 -20.62 -17.07 1.19
CA ARG A 291 -20.71 -15.60 1.26
C ARG A 291 -19.75 -14.95 0.26
N SER A 292 -20.08 -13.75 -0.18
CA SER A 292 -19.19 -12.90 -0.97
C SER A 292 -18.53 -11.81 -0.15
N THR A 293 -19.09 -11.47 1.02
CA THR A 293 -18.52 -10.47 1.93
C THR A 293 -17.54 -11.12 2.89
N THR A 294 -16.49 -10.37 3.24
CA THR A 294 -15.39 -10.86 4.06
C THR A 294 -15.59 -10.61 5.56
N GLU A 295 -14.91 -11.41 6.36
CA GLU A 295 -14.70 -11.24 7.81
C GLU A 295 -13.18 -11.22 8.06
N VAL A 296 -12.73 -10.50 9.10
CA VAL A 296 -11.31 -10.53 9.49
C VAL A 296 -11.08 -11.72 10.42
N MET A 297 -10.30 -12.68 9.93
CA MET A 297 -10.04 -13.94 10.61
C MET A 297 -8.58 -14.05 11.02
N PHE A 298 -8.35 -14.69 12.15
CA PHE A 298 -7.05 -14.82 12.82
C PHE A 298 -6.82 -16.23 13.30
N VAL A 299 -5.59 -16.69 13.19
CA VAL A 299 -5.09 -17.94 13.81
C VAL A 299 -3.70 -17.73 14.40
N ARG A 300 -3.30 -18.62 15.32
CA ARG A 300 -1.98 -18.61 15.94
C ARG A 300 -1.38 -19.99 16.03
N SER A 301 -0.06 -20.06 15.95
CA SER A 301 0.75 -21.23 16.28
C SER A 301 1.69 -20.91 17.45
N THR A 302 1.84 -21.86 18.37
CA THR A 302 2.78 -21.77 19.51
C THR A 302 3.83 -22.90 19.47
N ASP A 303 3.89 -23.63 18.36
CA ASP A 303 4.75 -24.81 18.17
C ASP A 303 5.61 -24.72 16.88
N GLY A 304 5.96 -23.48 16.48
CA GLY A 304 6.80 -23.26 15.32
C GLY A 304 6.11 -23.55 13.99
N GLY A 305 4.81 -23.27 13.88
CA GLY A 305 4.02 -23.44 12.66
C GLY A 305 3.62 -24.89 12.40
N ALA A 306 3.82 -25.83 13.33
CA ALA A 306 3.42 -27.22 13.12
C ALA A 306 1.90 -27.41 13.21
N THR A 307 1.24 -26.65 14.08
CA THR A 307 -0.22 -26.61 14.18
C THR A 307 -0.70 -25.18 14.43
N PHE A 308 -1.95 -24.90 14.04
CA PHE A 308 -2.61 -23.61 14.27
C PHE A 308 -3.90 -23.79 15.08
N SER A 309 -4.30 -22.73 15.79
CA SER A 309 -5.58 -22.68 16.49
C SER A 309 -6.74 -22.76 15.50
N ALA A 310 -7.95 -23.05 16.01
CA ALA A 310 -9.16 -22.80 15.23
C ALA A 310 -9.25 -21.32 14.82
N PRO A 311 -9.86 -21.01 13.63
CA PRO A 311 -9.99 -19.64 13.17
C PRO A 311 -10.90 -18.83 14.11
N GLN A 312 -10.47 -17.59 14.38
CA GLN A 312 -11.19 -16.65 15.22
C GLN A 312 -11.53 -15.39 14.45
N LYS A 313 -12.82 -15.02 14.44
CA LYS A 313 -13.27 -13.74 13.91
C LYS A 313 -12.91 -12.62 14.89
N ILE A 314 -12.22 -11.57 14.44
CA ILE A 314 -11.81 -10.44 15.29
C ILE A 314 -12.69 -9.20 15.13
N ASN A 315 -13.39 -9.01 14.02
CA ASN A 315 -14.43 -7.99 13.93
C ASN A 315 -15.62 -8.41 14.79
N ASP A 316 -16.01 -7.56 15.74
CA ASP A 316 -16.94 -7.89 16.84
C ASP A 316 -18.42 -7.66 16.52
N ASP A 317 -18.74 -7.11 15.36
CA ASP A 317 -20.12 -6.91 14.92
C ASP A 317 -20.82 -8.25 14.61
N PRO A 318 -22.16 -8.29 14.71
CA PRO A 318 -22.92 -9.48 14.30
C PRO A 318 -22.70 -9.81 12.82
N VAL A 319 -22.64 -11.08 12.50
CA VAL A 319 -22.53 -11.56 11.11
C VAL A 319 -23.65 -10.95 10.25
N ASN A 320 -23.25 -10.21 9.22
CA ASN A 320 -24.15 -9.56 8.29
C ASN A 320 -23.64 -9.74 6.85
N PRO A 321 -24.36 -10.48 5.97
CA PRO A 321 -23.91 -10.76 4.61
C PRO A 321 -23.90 -9.55 3.68
N SER A 322 -24.30 -8.37 4.16
CA SER A 322 -24.23 -7.10 3.41
C SER A 322 -23.10 -6.19 3.86
N LYS A 323 -22.33 -6.61 4.86
CA LYS A 323 -21.22 -5.80 5.41
C LYS A 323 -19.89 -6.44 5.05
N TRP A 324 -18.91 -5.57 4.79
CA TRP A 324 -17.55 -5.93 4.42
C TRP A 324 -16.57 -5.59 5.52
N HIS A 325 -15.60 -6.49 5.75
CA HIS A 325 -14.47 -6.31 6.64
C HIS A 325 -13.23 -6.69 5.84
N TRP A 326 -12.63 -5.72 5.15
CA TRP A 326 -11.69 -5.95 4.08
C TRP A 326 -10.35 -5.24 4.32
N PHE A 327 -9.27 -5.68 3.64
CA PHE A 327 -7.90 -5.25 3.88
C PHE A 327 -7.44 -5.45 5.33
N GLY A 328 -7.85 -6.56 5.96
CA GLY A 328 -7.34 -6.94 7.27
C GLY A 328 -5.83 -7.09 7.25
N THR A 329 -5.14 -6.37 8.12
CA THR A 329 -3.69 -6.45 8.33
C THR A 329 -3.37 -6.28 9.80
N PHE A 330 -2.19 -6.73 10.23
CA PHE A 330 -1.78 -6.62 11.63
C PHE A 330 -0.26 -6.55 11.76
N SER A 331 0.20 -6.20 12.94
CA SER A 331 1.60 -6.18 13.33
C SER A 331 1.75 -6.64 14.78
N VAL A 332 2.90 -7.20 15.12
CA VAL A 332 3.28 -7.55 16.47
C VAL A 332 4.19 -6.48 17.03
N ALA A 333 3.82 -5.90 18.16
CA ALA A 333 4.62 -4.90 18.85
C ALA A 333 5.81 -5.56 19.59
N PRO A 334 6.86 -4.81 19.93
CA PRO A 334 8.03 -5.34 20.66
C PRO A 334 7.71 -5.95 22.01
N ASP A 335 6.57 -5.61 22.63
CA ASP A 335 6.07 -6.20 23.88
C ASP A 335 5.17 -7.44 23.68
N GLY A 336 4.97 -7.88 22.43
CA GLY A 336 4.11 -9.01 22.06
C GLY A 336 2.64 -8.66 21.88
N ARG A 337 2.26 -7.38 21.97
CA ARG A 337 0.90 -6.92 21.63
C ARG A 337 0.65 -7.10 20.15
N LEU A 338 -0.55 -7.56 19.79
CA LEU A 338 -1.03 -7.60 18.41
C LEU A 338 -1.90 -6.39 18.16
N ASP A 339 -1.61 -5.63 17.11
CA ASP A 339 -2.42 -4.50 16.64
C ASP A 339 -2.96 -4.84 15.25
N ALA A 340 -4.28 -4.84 15.06
CA ALA A 340 -4.93 -5.16 13.79
C ALA A 340 -5.81 -3.99 13.31
N VAL A 341 -5.76 -3.75 11.99
CA VAL A 341 -6.60 -2.75 11.32
C VAL A 341 -7.24 -3.35 10.07
N TRP A 342 -8.41 -2.82 9.69
CA TRP A 342 -9.13 -3.24 8.48
C TRP A 342 -10.10 -2.15 8.04
N TYR A 343 -10.56 -2.19 6.80
CA TYR A 343 -11.71 -1.41 6.38
C TYR A 343 -13.01 -2.11 6.72
N ASP A 344 -13.99 -1.35 7.19
CA ASP A 344 -15.23 -1.84 7.73
C ASP A 344 -16.42 -1.00 7.27
N THR A 345 -17.45 -1.66 6.80
CA THR A 345 -18.68 -1.00 6.33
C THR A 345 -19.84 -1.10 7.31
N ARG A 346 -19.61 -1.58 8.56
CA ARG A 346 -20.69 -1.81 9.55
C ARG A 346 -21.54 -0.56 9.80
N ASN A 347 -20.95 0.62 9.76
CA ASN A 347 -21.64 1.89 10.01
C ASN A 347 -22.27 2.51 8.75
N ALA A 348 -21.99 1.99 7.56
CA ALA A 348 -22.45 2.54 6.30
C ALA A 348 -23.91 2.18 6.00
N ALA A 349 -24.74 3.15 5.66
CA ALA A 349 -26.12 2.92 5.24
C ALA A 349 -26.20 2.28 3.84
N ASN A 350 -25.25 2.58 2.97
CA ASN A 350 -25.14 2.04 1.60
C ASN A 350 -24.38 0.71 1.53
N ASN A 351 -23.86 0.18 2.66
CA ASN A 351 -23.06 -1.03 2.80
C ASN A 351 -21.70 -1.01 2.08
N THR A 352 -21.24 0.12 1.59
CA THR A 352 -19.99 0.25 0.83
C THR A 352 -19.05 1.33 1.36
N ASP A 353 -19.58 2.46 1.89
CA ASP A 353 -18.72 3.44 2.54
C ASP A 353 -17.96 2.77 3.67
N SER A 354 -16.66 2.97 3.67
CA SER A 354 -15.73 2.25 4.54
C SER A 354 -15.09 3.18 5.55
N GLN A 355 -14.77 2.67 6.72
CA GLN A 355 -13.95 3.32 7.73
C GLN A 355 -12.79 2.41 8.10
N LEU A 356 -11.66 2.97 8.47
CA LEU A 356 -10.59 2.19 9.09
C LEU A 356 -11.00 1.86 10.53
N PHE A 357 -10.92 0.59 10.88
CA PHE A 357 -11.17 0.07 12.22
C PHE A 357 -9.89 -0.49 12.82
N TYR A 358 -9.83 -0.52 14.15
CA TYR A 358 -8.70 -0.99 14.94
C TYR A 358 -9.16 -1.87 16.09
N SER A 359 -8.38 -2.91 16.37
CA SER A 359 -8.47 -3.74 17.56
C SER A 359 -7.07 -4.22 17.97
N PHE A 360 -6.87 -4.55 19.25
CA PHE A 360 -5.61 -5.09 19.74
C PHE A 360 -5.83 -6.26 20.68
N SER A 361 -4.79 -7.08 20.83
CA SER A 361 -4.73 -8.18 21.80
C SER A 361 -3.41 -8.12 22.59
N THR A 362 -3.48 -8.40 23.88
CA THR A 362 -2.31 -8.52 24.79
C THR A 362 -2.13 -9.92 25.33
N ASP A 363 -2.90 -10.89 24.83
CA ASP A 363 -2.92 -12.28 25.27
C ASP A 363 -2.73 -13.27 24.09
N THR A 364 -1.89 -12.88 23.13
CA THR A 364 -1.57 -13.69 21.94
C THR A 364 -2.77 -13.96 21.01
N GLY A 365 -3.72 -13.05 20.96
CA GLY A 365 -4.93 -13.19 20.13
C GLY A 365 -5.97 -14.12 20.74
N VAL A 366 -5.93 -14.45 22.04
CA VAL A 366 -7.00 -15.20 22.71
C VAL A 366 -8.24 -14.33 22.83
N THR A 367 -8.04 -13.07 23.22
CA THR A 367 -9.09 -12.06 23.26
C THR A 367 -8.64 -10.80 22.53
N TRP A 368 -9.61 -10.09 21.97
CA TRP A 368 -9.39 -8.85 21.27
C TRP A 368 -10.18 -7.73 21.95
N SER A 369 -9.60 -6.52 21.91
CA SER A 369 -10.28 -5.33 22.41
C SER A 369 -11.56 -5.04 21.60
N PRO A 370 -12.56 -4.33 22.18
CA PRO A 370 -13.67 -3.82 21.38
C PRO A 370 -13.16 -3.06 20.15
N ASN A 371 -13.78 -3.30 19.02
CA ASN A 371 -13.37 -2.65 17.77
C ASN A 371 -13.74 -1.16 17.77
N VAL A 372 -12.84 -0.31 17.34
CA VAL A 372 -13.05 1.13 17.26
C VAL A 372 -12.79 1.66 15.85
N ALA A 373 -13.68 2.52 15.33
CA ALA A 373 -13.41 3.28 14.13
C ALA A 373 -12.31 4.31 14.41
N VAL A 374 -11.34 4.44 13.52
CA VAL A 374 -10.18 5.33 13.65
C VAL A 374 -10.07 6.35 12.51
N SER A 375 -10.98 6.29 11.54
CA SER A 375 -11.09 7.25 10.44
C SER A 375 -12.52 7.70 10.20
N ASN A 376 -12.69 8.83 9.51
CA ASN A 376 -13.97 9.18 8.91
C ASN A 376 -14.33 8.15 7.83
N ALA A 377 -15.63 8.07 7.48
CA ALA A 377 -16.08 7.25 6.37
C ALA A 377 -15.62 7.86 5.03
N PHE A 378 -15.32 7.00 4.07
CA PHE A 378 -14.99 7.37 2.71
C PHE A 378 -15.67 6.40 1.71
N ASN A 379 -15.93 6.88 0.51
CA ASN A 379 -16.47 6.06 -0.58
C ASN A 379 -15.33 5.40 -1.36
N PRO A 380 -15.13 4.08 -1.30
CA PRO A 380 -14.03 3.41 -2.01
C PRO A 380 -14.23 3.35 -3.53
N PHE A 381 -15.38 3.79 -4.06
CA PHE A 381 -15.69 3.77 -5.49
C PHE A 381 -15.45 5.11 -6.19
N GLU A 382 -14.84 6.07 -5.51
CA GLU A 382 -14.46 7.37 -6.08
C GLU A 382 -12.94 7.47 -6.25
N GLY A 383 -12.50 8.43 -7.06
CA GLY A 383 -11.08 8.77 -7.19
C GLY A 383 -10.22 7.76 -7.95
N TYR A 384 -10.79 6.69 -8.43
CA TYR A 384 -10.05 5.63 -9.12
C TYR A 384 -9.22 6.15 -10.29
N PRO A 385 -7.96 5.70 -10.42
CA PRO A 385 -7.27 5.69 -11.70
C PRO A 385 -7.98 4.75 -12.67
N ASN A 386 -7.50 4.64 -13.92
CA ASN A 386 -8.07 3.71 -14.91
C ASN A 386 -7.83 2.23 -14.53
N GLN A 387 -8.00 1.91 -13.26
CA GLN A 387 -8.07 0.59 -12.66
C GLN A 387 -8.95 0.73 -11.40
N SER A 388 -10.16 0.18 -11.45
CA SER A 388 -11.20 0.43 -10.44
C SER A 388 -10.92 -0.30 -9.13
N LYS A 389 -9.88 0.11 -8.41
CA LYS A 389 -9.50 -0.41 -7.09
C LYS A 389 -8.76 0.63 -6.26
N ILE A 390 -8.84 0.51 -4.95
CA ILE A 390 -8.12 1.33 -3.96
C ILE A 390 -6.80 0.66 -3.49
N GLY A 391 -6.18 -0.14 -4.34
CA GLY A 391 -5.05 -0.99 -4.04
C GLY A 391 -5.45 -2.44 -3.77
N ASP A 392 -4.52 -3.25 -3.26
CA ASP A 392 -4.74 -4.64 -2.85
C ASP A 392 -4.45 -4.87 -1.36
N TYR A 393 -3.82 -3.90 -0.70
CA TYR A 393 -3.48 -3.96 0.73
C TYR A 393 -3.29 -2.57 1.36
N ILE A 394 -3.30 -2.56 2.69
CA ILE A 394 -2.82 -1.51 3.60
C ILE A 394 -1.88 -2.16 4.61
N THR A 395 -1.06 -1.37 5.30
CA THR A 395 -0.09 -1.93 6.25
C THR A 395 -0.02 -1.18 7.57
N ILE A 396 0.41 -1.90 8.61
CA ILE A 396 0.65 -1.39 9.95
C ILE A 396 2.01 -1.86 10.46
N VAL A 397 2.72 -1.00 11.18
CA VAL A 397 3.93 -1.34 11.94
C VAL A 397 3.74 -0.89 13.37
N SER A 398 3.77 -1.83 14.31
CA SER A 398 3.57 -1.58 15.73
C SER A 398 4.86 -1.25 16.46
N ASP A 399 4.77 -0.40 17.45
CA ASP A 399 5.79 -0.14 18.47
C ASP A 399 5.20 -0.29 19.88
N GLU A 400 5.96 0.00 20.93
CA GLU A 400 5.49 -0.13 22.32
C GLU A 400 4.22 0.68 22.63
N ALA A 401 3.99 1.80 21.95
CA ALA A 401 2.89 2.71 22.25
C ALA A 401 1.64 2.47 21.39
N GLY A 402 1.75 1.77 20.24
CA GLY A 402 0.63 1.54 19.32
C GLY A 402 1.09 1.15 17.92
N GLY A 403 0.24 1.36 16.92
CA GLY A 403 0.51 1.05 15.51
C GLY A 403 0.60 2.29 14.62
N ASN A 404 1.52 2.26 13.69
CA ASN A 404 1.69 3.23 12.62
C ASN A 404 1.02 2.64 11.37
N VAL A 405 -0.04 3.26 10.88
CA VAL A 405 -0.86 2.72 9.79
C VAL A 405 -0.75 3.59 8.55
N ALA A 406 -0.43 2.97 7.41
CA ALA A 406 -0.61 3.57 6.10
C ALA A 406 -1.83 2.96 5.41
N TYR A 407 -2.71 3.80 4.87
CA TYR A 407 -3.92 3.35 4.22
C TYR A 407 -4.36 4.35 3.14
N SER A 408 -5.15 3.89 2.17
CA SER A 408 -5.72 4.73 1.12
C SER A 408 -7.15 5.10 1.44
N ALA A 409 -7.54 6.34 1.16
CA ALA A 409 -8.91 6.81 1.37
C ALA A 409 -9.25 7.97 0.42
N THR A 410 -10.55 8.31 0.34
CA THR A 410 -11.07 9.34 -0.57
C THR A 410 -11.64 10.54 0.20
N PHE A 411 -10.79 11.20 1.02
CA PHE A 411 -11.24 12.34 1.82
C PHE A 411 -11.20 13.67 1.07
N ASN A 412 -10.21 13.88 0.18
CA ASN A 412 -10.08 15.10 -0.60
C ASN A 412 -11.15 15.19 -1.68
N PHE A 413 -11.87 16.32 -1.73
CA PHE A 413 -12.81 16.59 -2.80
C PHE A 413 -12.15 17.39 -3.92
N ASN A 414 -12.20 16.88 -5.16
CA ASN A 414 -11.70 17.56 -6.32
C ASN A 414 -12.84 18.35 -7.02
N PRO A 415 -12.86 19.68 -6.92
CA PRO A 415 -13.92 20.50 -7.51
C PRO A 415 -13.93 20.47 -9.04
N ASN A 416 -12.78 20.17 -9.68
CA ASN A 416 -12.66 20.08 -11.14
C ASN A 416 -13.33 18.82 -11.69
N ARG A 417 -13.42 17.77 -10.88
CA ARG A 417 -14.03 16.46 -11.23
C ARG A 417 -15.40 16.26 -10.62
N GLY A 418 -15.75 17.01 -9.58
CA GLY A 418 -16.99 16.86 -8.84
C GLY A 418 -17.08 15.55 -8.03
N GLN A 419 -15.93 14.95 -7.67
CA GLN A 419 -15.81 13.73 -6.89
C GLN A 419 -14.56 13.79 -6.00
N HIS A 420 -14.45 12.86 -5.04
CA HIS A 420 -13.27 12.76 -4.19
C HIS A 420 -12.06 12.18 -4.94
N GLU A 421 -10.86 12.43 -4.42
CA GLU A 421 -9.58 11.89 -4.87
C GLU A 421 -9.16 10.73 -3.98
N GLU A 422 -8.42 9.79 -4.55
CA GLU A 422 -7.83 8.65 -3.85
C GLU A 422 -6.40 9.00 -3.43
N ASP A 423 -6.18 9.09 -2.13
CA ASP A 423 -4.92 9.49 -1.53
C ASP A 423 -4.45 8.51 -0.47
N VAL A 424 -3.15 8.58 -0.15
CA VAL A 424 -2.52 7.83 0.94
C VAL A 424 -2.50 8.67 2.21
N TYR A 425 -2.91 8.04 3.31
CA TYR A 425 -2.95 8.64 4.64
C TYR A 425 -2.14 7.83 5.64
N TYR A 426 -1.63 8.53 6.63
CA TYR A 426 -1.05 7.96 7.84
C TYR A 426 -1.96 8.25 9.03
N VAL A 427 -2.15 7.26 9.91
CA VAL A 427 -2.80 7.44 11.21
C VAL A 427 -2.05 6.66 12.29
N ARG A 428 -1.95 7.25 13.49
CA ARG A 428 -1.45 6.57 14.67
C ARG A 428 -2.61 5.95 15.42
N VAL A 429 -2.58 4.63 15.66
CA VAL A 429 -3.55 3.90 16.51
C VAL A 429 -2.88 3.47 17.81
N PHE A 430 -3.63 3.38 18.90
CA PHE A 430 -3.08 3.02 20.22
C PHE A 430 -4.14 2.45 21.17
N PRO A 431 -3.77 1.55 22.09
CA PRO A 431 -4.70 0.88 23.00
C PRO A 431 -5.57 1.80 23.87
N GLY A 432 -5.09 2.99 24.20
CA GLY A 432 -5.86 3.99 24.98
C GLY A 432 -6.87 4.82 24.18
N GLY A 433 -6.89 4.67 22.85
CA GLY A 433 -7.78 5.43 21.95
C GLY A 433 -9.27 5.01 22.03
N GLN A 434 -9.64 4.08 22.88
CA GLN A 434 -11.02 3.61 23.09
C GLN A 434 -11.89 4.60 23.90
N GLY A 435 -11.47 5.84 24.10
CA GLY A 435 -12.15 6.81 24.91
C GLY A 435 -13.16 7.68 24.16
N ALA A 436 -14.43 7.40 24.38
CA ALA A 436 -15.65 8.12 24.03
C ALA A 436 -16.25 7.77 22.67
N THR A 437 -17.35 7.02 22.70
CA THR A 437 -18.41 7.13 21.69
C THR A 437 -18.59 8.62 21.35
N PRO A 438 -18.43 9.06 20.09
CA PRO A 438 -18.63 10.45 19.75
C PRO A 438 -20.04 10.86 20.20
N THR A 439 -20.13 11.72 21.19
CA THR A 439 -21.37 12.40 21.48
C THR A 439 -21.77 13.13 20.20
N PRO A 440 -22.96 12.88 19.63
CA PRO A 440 -23.33 13.53 18.39
C PRO A 440 -23.15 15.03 18.60
N THR A 441 -22.27 15.61 17.78
CA THR A 441 -22.05 17.07 17.76
C THR A 441 -23.44 17.71 17.59
N PRO A 442 -23.90 18.58 18.50
CA PRO A 442 -25.19 19.21 18.31
C PRO A 442 -25.15 19.92 16.96
N THR A 443 -26.02 19.50 16.06
CA THR A 443 -26.24 20.17 14.79
C THR A 443 -26.52 21.62 15.11
N VAL A 444 -25.59 22.54 14.86
CA VAL A 444 -25.82 23.97 15.03
C VAL A 444 -26.90 24.30 14.01
N SER A 445 -28.11 24.43 14.52
CA SER A 445 -29.22 25.00 13.76
C SER A 445 -28.73 26.34 13.20
N PRO A 446 -28.88 26.62 11.91
CA PRO A 446 -28.41 27.88 11.34
C PRO A 446 -29.01 29.02 12.17
N SER A 447 -28.15 29.77 12.83
CA SER A 447 -28.54 30.96 13.58
C SER A 447 -29.27 31.90 12.62
N ALA A 448 -30.47 32.29 12.99
CA ALA A 448 -31.27 33.23 12.19
C ALA A 448 -30.42 34.45 11.86
N THR A 449 -30.24 34.72 10.57
CA THR A 449 -29.53 35.90 10.05
C THR A 449 -30.18 37.15 10.66
N PRO A 450 -29.40 38.02 11.33
CA PRO A 450 -29.96 39.27 11.81
C PRO A 450 -30.52 40.09 10.66
N PRO A 451 -31.61 40.85 10.85
CA PRO A 451 -32.17 41.70 9.81
C PRO A 451 -31.12 42.73 9.35
N VAL A 452 -30.84 42.76 8.07
CA VAL A 452 -29.95 43.74 7.43
C VAL A 452 -30.58 45.11 7.57
N THR A 453 -29.96 46.00 8.35
CA THR A 453 -30.28 47.44 8.37
C THR A 453 -29.92 48.04 7.01
N PRO A 454 -30.80 48.75 6.31
CA PRO A 454 -30.49 49.32 5.00
C PRO A 454 -29.40 50.40 5.15
N THR A 455 -28.31 50.19 4.44
CA THR A 455 -27.23 51.17 4.31
C THR A 455 -27.74 52.37 3.50
N PRO A 456 -27.48 53.64 3.93
CA PRO A 456 -27.91 54.80 3.18
C PRO A 456 -27.22 54.87 1.80
N THR A 457 -28.05 55.04 0.77
CA THR A 457 -27.63 55.20 -0.63
C THR A 457 -26.86 56.50 -0.79
N THR A 458 -25.60 56.44 -1.10
CA THR A 458 -24.80 57.61 -1.48
C THR A 458 -25.11 57.99 -2.92
N THR A 459 -25.46 59.22 -3.14
CA THR A 459 -25.71 59.84 -4.44
C THR A 459 -24.41 59.85 -5.26
N PRO A 460 -24.40 59.43 -6.53
CA PRO A 460 -23.17 59.41 -7.32
C PRO A 460 -22.75 60.84 -7.72
N THR A 461 -21.47 61.12 -7.48
CA THR A 461 -20.80 62.36 -7.98
C THR A 461 -20.55 62.22 -9.48
N PRO A 462 -20.80 63.21 -10.32
CA PRO A 462 -20.60 63.11 -11.75
C PRO A 462 -19.11 62.98 -12.10
N THR A 463 -18.78 62.00 -12.91
CA THR A 463 -17.44 61.77 -13.48
C THR A 463 -17.15 62.76 -14.61
N PRO A 464 -15.95 63.38 -14.68
CA PRO A 464 -15.59 64.22 -15.81
C PRO A 464 -15.33 63.40 -17.08
N PRO A 465 -15.51 63.97 -18.27
CA PRO A 465 -15.39 63.26 -19.55
C PRO A 465 -13.90 62.83 -19.83
N ALA A 466 -13.74 61.61 -20.33
CA ALA A 466 -12.45 61.05 -20.69
C ALA A 466 -11.88 61.69 -21.97
N THR A 467 -10.60 62.03 -21.95
CA THR A 467 -9.85 62.52 -23.09
C THR A 467 -9.52 61.35 -24.04
N PRO A 468 -9.65 61.43 -25.34
CA PRO A 468 -9.38 60.34 -26.26
C PRO A 468 -7.88 60.08 -26.39
N THR A 469 -7.47 58.83 -26.25
CA THR A 469 -6.12 58.32 -26.50
C THR A 469 -5.95 58.08 -28.01
N PRO A 470 -4.81 58.47 -28.64
CA PRO A 470 -4.60 58.24 -30.04
C PRO A 470 -4.40 56.75 -30.38
N SER A 471 -5.05 56.32 -31.45
CA SER A 471 -4.97 54.97 -32.02
C SER A 471 -3.60 54.68 -32.60
N ALA A 472 -3.02 53.55 -32.22
CA ALA A 472 -1.75 53.07 -32.79
C ALA A 472 -2.02 52.38 -34.15
N THR A 473 -1.25 52.75 -35.15
CA THR A 473 -1.24 52.17 -36.50
C THR A 473 -0.67 50.75 -36.48
N PRO A 474 -1.28 49.75 -37.16
CA PRO A 474 -0.74 48.40 -37.17
C PRO A 474 0.45 48.30 -38.16
N THR A 475 1.52 47.69 -37.69
CA THR A 475 2.68 47.27 -38.49
C THR A 475 2.35 45.95 -39.22
N PRO A 476 2.68 45.77 -40.50
CA PRO A 476 2.40 44.54 -41.22
C PRO A 476 3.32 43.42 -40.80
N SER A 477 2.71 42.26 -40.45
CA SER A 477 3.38 41.01 -40.12
C SER A 477 3.87 40.30 -41.38
N ALA A 478 5.12 39.91 -41.41
CA ALA A 478 5.71 39.10 -42.46
C ALA A 478 5.26 37.63 -42.35
N THR A 479 4.75 37.08 -43.44
CA THR A 479 4.36 35.68 -43.57
C THR A 479 5.61 34.79 -43.75
N PRO A 480 5.86 33.75 -42.98
CA PRO A 480 6.91 32.80 -43.29
C PRO A 480 6.45 31.79 -44.35
N THR A 481 7.25 31.65 -45.39
CA THR A 481 7.10 30.66 -46.46
C THR A 481 7.42 29.27 -45.91
N ALA A 482 6.47 28.34 -45.98
CA ALA A 482 6.67 26.93 -45.60
C ALA A 482 7.51 26.22 -46.66
N THR A 483 8.66 25.70 -46.25
CA THR A 483 9.49 24.80 -47.03
C THR A 483 8.98 23.36 -46.85
N ILE A 484 8.46 22.77 -47.92
CA ILE A 484 8.01 21.38 -47.95
C ILE A 484 9.24 20.46 -47.99
N ARG A 485 9.38 19.63 -46.96
CA ARG A 485 10.36 18.57 -46.90
C ARG A 485 9.75 17.27 -47.45
N PRO A 486 10.41 16.51 -48.33
CA PRO A 486 9.84 15.31 -48.89
C PRO A 486 9.79 14.19 -47.86
N THR A 487 8.66 13.46 -47.81
CA THR A 487 8.37 12.30 -46.99
C THR A 487 9.23 11.09 -47.43
N PRO A 488 9.89 10.37 -46.52
CA PRO A 488 10.61 9.13 -46.88
C PRO A 488 9.63 8.00 -47.13
N THR A 489 9.86 7.26 -48.21
CA THR A 489 9.12 6.06 -48.62
C THR A 489 9.39 4.91 -47.65
N PRO A 490 8.36 4.14 -47.20
CA PRO A 490 8.57 2.98 -46.34
C PRO A 490 9.31 1.85 -47.07
N ARG A 491 10.40 1.37 -46.52
CA ARG A 491 11.05 0.14 -46.99
C ARG A 491 10.22 -1.07 -46.54
N SER A 492 9.86 -1.93 -47.49
CA SER A 492 9.22 -3.21 -47.27
C SER A 492 10.15 -4.17 -46.49
N ARG A 493 9.64 -4.71 -45.42
CA ARG A 493 10.32 -5.78 -44.62
C ARG A 493 10.23 -7.11 -45.33
N PRO A 494 11.32 -7.92 -45.42
CA PRO A 494 11.25 -9.29 -45.93
C PRO A 494 10.45 -10.20 -45.03
N LEU A 495 9.62 -11.05 -45.59
CA LEU A 495 8.87 -12.10 -44.87
C LEU A 495 9.81 -13.13 -44.22
N PRO A 496 9.48 -13.65 -43.03
CA PRO A 496 10.28 -14.72 -42.41
C PRO A 496 10.20 -16.02 -43.21
N ARG A 497 11.34 -16.64 -43.43
CA ARG A 497 11.42 -18.00 -44.04
C ARG A 497 10.83 -19.01 -43.05
N GLY A 498 9.95 -19.87 -43.55
CA GLY A 498 9.32 -20.95 -42.80
C GLY A 498 10.35 -21.94 -42.21
N ARG A 499 10.05 -22.35 -41.00
CA ARG A 499 10.80 -23.36 -40.22
C ARG A 499 10.65 -24.76 -40.88
N PRO A 500 11.72 -25.56 -40.98
CA PRO A 500 11.60 -26.94 -41.47
C PRO A 500 10.89 -27.85 -40.50
N THR A 501 10.01 -28.70 -41.01
CA THR A 501 9.31 -29.74 -40.25
C THR A 501 10.28 -30.83 -39.77
N PRO A 502 10.15 -31.36 -38.54
CA PRO A 502 10.94 -32.46 -38.04
C PRO A 502 10.60 -33.77 -38.76
N ARG A 503 11.62 -34.57 -39.15
CA ARG A 503 11.48 -35.95 -39.66
C ARG A 503 11.12 -36.91 -38.51
N PRO A 504 10.28 -37.93 -38.77
CA PRO A 504 10.05 -39.01 -37.80
C PRO A 504 11.32 -39.85 -37.62
N ARG A 505 11.60 -40.23 -36.39
CA ARG A 505 12.62 -41.23 -36.05
C ARG A 505 12.03 -42.65 -36.19
N PRO A 506 12.87 -43.63 -36.54
CA PRO A 506 12.48 -45.05 -36.65
C PRO A 506 12.17 -45.68 -35.32
#